data_90c93758db44043f9e6a8e05b6c6cde6
#
_entry.id   90c93758db44043f9e6a8e05b6c6cde6
#
_cell.length_a   1.000
_cell.length_b   1.000
_cell.length_c   1.000
_cell.angle_alpha   90.00
_cell.angle_beta   90.00
_cell.angle_gamma   90.00
#
_symmetry.space_group_name_H-M   'P 1'
#
loop_
_entity.id
_entity.type
_entity.pdbx_description
1 polymer ?
#
loop_
_entity_poly.entity_id
_entity_poly.type
_entity_poly.pdbx_seq_one_letter_code
_entity_poly.pdbx_strand_id
1 'polypeptide(L)'
;MDLATIDLWATRGTSPFHRAAPWAKLLGAGLGVTATVVVNDAVALLAFYLLLVAAVVLTGLPTLRVLGVAAYPAIFALLFAVSRWNGSLATPAVIVLKALTAALAMVLLITTTPYPEVFAALRRATGPVVGDALFLTYRSLFLLLDLFGHLLTALRLRGGLRPRRYASNARNLALGLGFLLIEA
;
A
#
# COMPACT_ATOMS: atom_id res chain seq x y z
N MET A 1 -0.20 -7.58 -7.75
CA MET A 1 -0.03 -6.19 -8.19
C MET A 1 1.37 -5.80 -7.78
N ASP A 2 2.22 -5.38 -8.70
CA ASP A 2 3.63 -5.15 -8.41
C ASP A 2 3.83 -3.75 -7.83
N LEU A 3 4.71 -3.62 -6.82
CA LEU A 3 5.08 -2.34 -6.20
C LEU A 3 5.54 -1.32 -7.24
N ALA A 4 6.26 -1.79 -8.28
CA ALA A 4 6.69 -0.97 -9.40
C ALA A 4 5.52 -0.34 -10.18
N THR A 5 4.37 -1.01 -10.27
CA THR A 5 3.17 -0.48 -10.96
C THR A 5 2.53 0.66 -10.15
N ILE A 6 2.53 0.57 -8.83
CA ILE A 6 1.99 1.63 -7.95
C ILE A 6 2.86 2.87 -8.03
N ASP A 7 4.18 2.69 -7.95
CA ASP A 7 5.15 3.79 -8.05
C ASP A 7 5.10 4.47 -9.43
N LEU A 8 4.87 3.68 -10.49
CA LEU A 8 4.67 4.20 -11.85
C LEU A 8 3.41 5.09 -11.94
N TRP A 9 2.32 4.73 -11.27
CA TRP A 9 1.11 5.55 -11.25
C TRP A 9 1.31 6.85 -10.47
N ALA A 10 2.03 6.79 -9.34
CA ALA A 10 2.35 7.98 -8.56
C ALA A 10 3.27 8.96 -9.31
N THR A 11 4.20 8.44 -10.15
CA THR A 11 5.15 9.28 -10.89
C THR A 11 4.62 9.82 -12.21
N ARG A 12 3.72 9.09 -12.90
CA ARG A 12 3.18 9.50 -14.22
C ARG A 12 1.86 10.24 -14.16
N GLY A 13 1.25 10.34 -12.99
CA GLY A 13 -0.02 11.03 -12.83
C GLY A 13 0.10 12.55 -13.08
N THR A 14 -0.83 13.12 -13.87
CA THR A 14 -0.86 14.54 -14.22
C THR A 14 -2.01 15.31 -13.56
N SER A 15 -2.80 14.65 -12.72
CA SER A 15 -3.98 15.27 -12.09
C SER A 15 -3.61 16.37 -11.08
N PRO A 16 -4.54 17.29 -10.74
CA PRO A 16 -4.32 18.30 -9.70
C PRO A 16 -3.88 17.69 -8.36
N PHE A 17 -4.38 16.49 -8.04
CA PHE A 17 -3.98 15.74 -6.84
C PHE A 17 -2.50 15.33 -6.87
N HIS A 18 -1.93 15.01 -8.04
CA HIS A 18 -0.51 14.69 -8.15
C HIS A 18 0.38 15.91 -7.94
N ARG A 19 -0.08 17.12 -8.34
CA ARG A 19 0.66 18.39 -8.20
C ARG A 19 0.57 19.01 -6.80
N ALA A 20 -0.36 18.56 -5.95
CA ALA A 20 -0.49 19.07 -4.60
C ALA A 20 0.74 18.74 -3.75
N ALA A 21 1.10 19.64 -2.82
CA ALA A 21 2.27 19.47 -1.96
C ALA A 21 2.20 18.14 -1.18
N PRO A 22 3.26 17.31 -1.18
CA PRO A 22 3.25 15.97 -0.55
C PRO A 22 2.89 16.00 0.92
N TRP A 23 3.35 17.01 1.63
CA TRP A 23 3.06 17.17 3.05
C TRP A 23 1.57 17.46 3.33
N ALA A 24 0.90 18.22 2.46
CA ALA A 24 -0.53 18.50 2.58
C ALA A 24 -1.36 17.23 2.35
N LYS A 25 -0.95 16.37 1.40
CA LYS A 25 -1.57 15.07 1.15
C LYS A 25 -1.40 14.13 2.34
N LEU A 26 -0.20 14.10 2.95
CA LEU A 26 0.10 13.32 4.15
C LEU A 26 -0.78 13.75 5.32
N LEU A 27 -0.87 15.06 5.57
CA LEU A 27 -1.76 15.60 6.61
C LEU A 27 -3.24 15.31 6.29
N GLY A 28 -3.66 15.51 5.06
CA GLY A 28 -5.03 15.23 4.64
C GLY A 28 -5.41 13.76 4.82
N ALA A 29 -4.52 12.83 4.43
CA ALA A 29 -4.71 11.41 4.65
C ALA A 29 -4.71 11.05 6.15
N GLY A 30 -3.79 11.60 6.93
CA GLY A 30 -3.72 11.40 8.38
C GLY A 30 -4.98 11.91 9.10
N LEU A 31 -5.43 13.12 8.78
CA LEU A 31 -6.67 13.68 9.31
C LEU A 31 -7.89 12.87 8.86
N GLY A 32 -7.92 12.42 7.61
CA GLY A 32 -8.98 11.58 7.08
C GLY A 32 -9.09 10.24 7.81
N VAL A 33 -7.97 9.57 8.04
CA VAL A 33 -7.93 8.33 8.82
C VAL A 33 -8.36 8.58 10.27
N THR A 34 -7.86 9.65 10.91
CA THR A 34 -8.25 10.01 12.28
C THR A 34 -9.74 10.31 12.37
N ALA A 35 -10.29 11.08 11.42
CA ALA A 35 -11.72 11.35 11.35
C ALA A 35 -12.54 10.06 11.20
N THR A 36 -12.07 9.13 10.36
CA THR A 36 -12.72 7.81 10.18
C THR A 36 -12.77 7.00 11.49
N VAL A 37 -11.73 7.10 12.34
CA VAL A 37 -11.70 6.41 13.63
C VAL A 37 -12.68 7.02 14.62
N VAL A 38 -12.76 8.34 14.67
CA VAL A 38 -13.58 9.09 15.65
C VAL A 38 -15.08 9.05 15.29
N VAL A 39 -15.42 9.19 14.01
CA VAL A 39 -16.81 9.21 13.54
C VAL A 39 -17.43 7.82 13.63
N ASN A 40 -18.60 7.71 14.29
CA ASN A 40 -19.35 6.46 14.46
C ASN A 40 -20.70 6.47 13.70
N ASP A 41 -20.98 7.53 12.96
CA ASP A 41 -22.19 7.63 12.16
C ASP A 41 -21.98 7.00 10.77
N ALA A 42 -22.83 6.04 10.41
CA ALA A 42 -22.75 5.31 9.15
C ALA A 42 -22.96 6.22 7.93
N VAL A 43 -23.83 7.23 8.06
CA VAL A 43 -24.15 8.15 6.96
C VAL A 43 -22.96 9.06 6.67
N ALA A 44 -22.36 9.61 7.72
CA ALA A 44 -21.15 10.45 7.60
C ALA A 44 -19.97 9.66 7.01
N LEU A 45 -19.76 8.41 7.44
CA LEU A 45 -18.72 7.54 6.90
C LEU A 45 -18.97 7.20 5.44
N LEU A 46 -20.22 6.91 5.06
CA LEU A 46 -20.59 6.64 3.68
C LEU A 46 -20.36 7.88 2.79
N ALA A 47 -20.76 9.05 3.26
CA ALA A 47 -20.52 10.30 2.54
C ALA A 47 -19.03 10.56 2.33
N PHE A 48 -18.21 10.33 3.36
CA PHE A 48 -16.77 10.48 3.29
C PHE A 48 -16.13 9.43 2.35
N TYR A 49 -16.59 8.18 2.38
CA TYR A 49 -16.17 7.15 1.44
C TYR A 49 -16.47 7.54 -0.01
N LEU A 50 -17.69 8.02 -0.29
CA LEU A 50 -18.08 8.47 -1.63
C LEU A 50 -17.25 9.67 -2.11
N LEU A 51 -16.91 10.59 -1.20
CA LEU A 51 -16.01 11.71 -1.49
C LEU A 51 -14.61 11.21 -1.89
N LEU A 52 -14.06 10.21 -1.18
CA LEU A 52 -12.78 9.62 -1.55
C LEU A 52 -12.86 8.87 -2.89
N VAL A 53 -13.97 8.16 -3.16
CA VAL A 53 -14.19 7.51 -4.47
C VAL A 53 -14.24 8.56 -5.58
N ALA A 54 -14.94 9.67 -5.39
CA ALA A 54 -14.96 10.79 -6.34
C ALA A 54 -13.55 11.37 -6.54
N ALA A 55 -12.76 11.51 -5.47
CA ALA A 55 -11.36 11.92 -5.58
C ALA A 55 -10.55 10.95 -6.43
N VAL A 56 -10.70 9.63 -6.26
CA VAL A 56 -10.04 8.61 -7.11
C VAL A 56 -10.43 8.77 -8.58
N VAL A 57 -11.71 8.97 -8.87
CA VAL A 57 -12.18 9.20 -10.26
C VAL A 57 -11.53 10.45 -10.86
N LEU A 58 -11.46 11.54 -10.10
CA LEU A 58 -10.84 12.80 -10.54
C LEU A 58 -9.32 12.67 -10.76
N THR A 59 -8.64 11.71 -10.15
CA THR A 59 -7.22 11.46 -10.42
C THR A 59 -6.96 10.80 -11.77
N GLY A 60 -7.98 10.26 -12.45
CA GLY A 60 -7.84 9.53 -13.71
C GLY A 60 -7.16 8.15 -13.57
N LEU A 61 -6.97 7.66 -12.35
CA LEU A 61 -6.42 6.33 -12.09
C LEU A 61 -7.44 5.24 -12.46
N PRO A 62 -6.99 4.00 -12.74
CA PRO A 62 -7.88 2.88 -13.02
C PRO A 62 -8.70 2.53 -11.76
N THR A 63 -9.85 3.18 -11.62
CA THR A 63 -10.70 3.21 -10.42
C THR A 63 -11.00 1.81 -9.89
N LEU A 64 -11.34 0.85 -10.77
CA LEU A 64 -11.63 -0.53 -10.36
C LEU A 64 -10.43 -1.22 -9.71
N ARG A 65 -9.21 -0.94 -10.16
CA ARG A 65 -8.00 -1.53 -9.56
C ARG A 65 -7.69 -0.90 -8.20
N VAL A 66 -7.83 0.42 -8.10
CA VAL A 66 -7.64 1.17 -6.86
C VAL A 66 -8.64 0.72 -5.80
N LEU A 67 -9.93 0.64 -6.16
CA LEU A 67 -10.99 0.14 -5.27
C LEU A 67 -10.79 -1.33 -4.89
N GLY A 68 -10.34 -2.17 -5.81
CA GLY A 68 -10.02 -3.57 -5.52
C GLY A 68 -8.91 -3.73 -4.47
N VAL A 69 -7.86 -2.90 -4.54
CA VAL A 69 -6.80 -2.88 -3.50
C VAL A 69 -7.34 -2.35 -2.18
N ALA A 70 -8.13 -1.27 -2.22
CA ALA A 70 -8.73 -0.68 -1.03
C ALA A 70 -9.79 -1.58 -0.37
N ALA A 71 -10.40 -2.51 -1.13
CA ALA A 71 -11.37 -3.46 -0.60
C ALA A 71 -10.75 -4.64 0.16
N TYR A 72 -9.44 -4.89 0.01
CA TYR A 72 -8.77 -6.03 0.65
C TYR A 72 -8.98 -6.08 2.18
N PRO A 73 -8.82 -4.99 2.96
CA PRO A 73 -9.08 -5.00 4.40
C PRO A 73 -10.56 -5.25 4.77
N ALA A 74 -11.49 -5.03 3.84
CA ALA A 74 -12.91 -5.28 4.10
C ALA A 74 -13.22 -6.75 4.39
N ILE A 75 -12.42 -7.70 3.88
CA ILE A 75 -12.57 -9.13 4.17
C ILE A 75 -12.44 -9.38 5.67
N PHE A 76 -11.38 -8.85 6.29
CA PHE A 76 -11.15 -8.96 7.73
C PHE A 76 -12.15 -8.14 8.54
N ALA A 77 -12.51 -6.95 8.04
CA ALA A 77 -13.55 -6.13 8.66
C ALA A 77 -14.92 -6.82 8.68
N LEU A 78 -15.27 -7.55 7.63
CA LEU A 78 -16.49 -8.36 7.57
C LEU A 78 -16.49 -9.48 8.62
N LEU A 79 -15.39 -10.22 8.74
CA LEU A 79 -15.26 -11.27 9.76
C LEU A 79 -15.44 -10.69 11.17
N PHE A 80 -14.80 -9.54 11.44
CA PHE A 80 -14.95 -8.85 12.71
C PHE A 80 -16.38 -8.31 12.93
N ALA A 81 -17.00 -7.76 11.89
CA ALA A 81 -18.35 -7.25 11.91
C ALA A 81 -19.39 -8.33 12.24
N VAL A 82 -19.22 -9.54 11.68
CA VAL A 82 -20.04 -10.72 11.98
C VAL A 82 -19.89 -11.12 13.45
N SER A 83 -18.68 -11.11 14.00
CA SER A 83 -18.45 -11.45 15.41
C SER A 83 -19.08 -10.43 16.38
N ARG A 84 -19.30 -9.20 15.94
CA ARG A 84 -19.90 -8.11 16.73
C ARG A 84 -21.41 -7.92 16.45
N TRP A 85 -22.03 -8.92 15.84
CA TRP A 85 -23.45 -8.84 15.52
C TRP A 85 -24.31 -8.78 16.77
N ASN A 86 -25.09 -7.72 16.90
CA ASN A 86 -25.99 -7.46 18.03
C ASN A 86 -27.47 -7.38 17.60
N GLY A 87 -27.84 -7.96 16.45
CA GLY A 87 -29.18 -7.86 15.88
C GLY A 87 -29.45 -6.59 15.08
N SER A 88 -28.51 -5.64 15.03
CA SER A 88 -28.61 -4.39 14.25
C SER A 88 -27.57 -4.39 13.13
N LEU A 89 -27.97 -3.95 11.93
CA LEU A 89 -27.09 -3.78 10.78
C LEU A 89 -26.17 -2.54 10.91
N ALA A 90 -26.50 -1.62 11.80
CA ALA A 90 -25.73 -0.37 11.93
C ALA A 90 -24.28 -0.62 12.41
N THR A 91 -24.10 -1.47 13.42
CA THR A 91 -22.76 -1.76 13.97
C THR A 91 -21.82 -2.41 12.95
N PRO A 92 -22.19 -3.51 12.27
CA PRO A 92 -21.35 -4.10 11.23
C PRO A 92 -21.11 -3.16 10.05
N ALA A 93 -22.09 -2.36 9.64
CA ALA A 93 -21.94 -1.38 8.56
C ALA A 93 -20.88 -0.32 8.91
N VAL A 94 -20.88 0.23 10.12
CA VAL A 94 -19.89 1.19 10.59
C VAL A 94 -18.47 0.57 10.57
N ILE A 95 -18.32 -0.68 11.04
CA ILE A 95 -17.03 -1.36 11.06
C ILE A 95 -16.44 -1.51 9.66
N VAL A 96 -17.27 -1.99 8.72
CA VAL A 96 -16.83 -2.20 7.32
C VAL A 96 -16.54 -0.87 6.63
N LEU A 97 -17.40 0.15 6.81
CA LEU A 97 -17.18 1.49 6.24
C LEU A 97 -15.93 2.14 6.78
N LYS A 98 -15.63 2.02 8.07
CA LYS A 98 -14.36 2.51 8.66
C LYS A 98 -13.14 1.88 7.98
N ALA A 99 -13.15 0.55 7.82
CA ALA A 99 -12.05 -0.15 7.17
C ALA A 99 -11.87 0.26 5.70
N LEU A 100 -12.97 0.32 4.94
CA LEU A 100 -12.94 0.73 3.54
C LEU A 100 -12.48 2.18 3.36
N THR A 101 -12.99 3.10 4.18
CA THR A 101 -12.66 4.53 4.09
C THR A 101 -11.19 4.78 4.44
N ALA A 102 -10.70 4.18 5.53
CA ALA A 102 -9.30 4.30 5.92
C ALA A 102 -8.37 3.69 4.86
N ALA A 103 -8.71 2.50 4.35
CA ALA A 103 -7.93 1.85 3.30
C ALA A 103 -7.90 2.69 2.02
N LEU A 104 -9.04 3.23 1.58
CA LEU A 104 -9.13 4.05 0.38
C LEU A 104 -8.34 5.35 0.52
N ALA A 105 -8.36 5.99 1.68
CA ALA A 105 -7.56 7.19 1.97
C ALA A 105 -6.06 6.90 1.84
N MET A 106 -5.60 5.78 2.39
CA MET A 106 -4.18 5.36 2.30
C MET A 106 -3.79 4.96 0.88
N VAL A 107 -4.64 4.20 0.17
CA VAL A 107 -4.38 3.82 -1.22
C VAL A 107 -4.32 5.05 -2.11
N LEU A 108 -5.22 6.02 -1.94
CA LEU A 108 -5.21 7.28 -2.66
C LEU A 108 -3.89 8.06 -2.42
N LEU A 109 -3.41 8.11 -1.17
CA LEU A 109 -2.13 8.75 -0.83
C LEU A 109 -0.97 8.08 -1.58
N ILE A 110 -0.85 6.74 -1.49
CA ILE A 110 0.26 5.99 -2.08
C ILE A 110 0.24 6.03 -3.61
N THR A 111 -0.95 6.05 -4.23
CA THR A 111 -1.08 6.09 -5.70
C THR A 111 -0.92 7.49 -6.29
N THR A 112 -1.00 8.54 -5.48
CA THR A 112 -0.86 9.94 -5.93
C THR A 112 0.43 10.61 -5.47
N THR A 113 1.22 9.96 -4.62
CA THR A 113 2.45 10.56 -4.06
C THR A 113 3.60 9.55 -4.15
N PRO A 114 4.65 9.84 -4.93
CA PRO A 114 5.84 8.99 -5.00
C PRO A 114 6.50 8.83 -3.62
N TYR A 115 6.99 7.64 -3.32
CA TYR A 115 7.64 7.36 -2.03
C TYR A 115 8.76 8.35 -1.64
N PRO A 116 9.66 8.78 -2.56
CA PRO A 116 10.67 9.77 -2.22
C PRO A 116 10.11 11.11 -1.72
N GLU A 117 8.96 11.54 -2.25
CA GLU A 117 8.30 12.77 -1.82
C GLU A 117 7.68 12.62 -0.41
N VAL A 118 7.12 11.45 -0.11
CA VAL A 118 6.63 11.10 1.24
C VAL A 118 7.78 11.16 2.24
N PHE A 119 8.94 10.58 1.90
CA PHE A 119 10.12 10.60 2.77
C PHE A 119 10.69 12.00 2.95
N ALA A 120 10.70 12.82 1.89
CA ALA A 120 11.13 14.21 1.98
C ALA A 120 10.19 15.04 2.89
N ALA A 121 8.88 14.77 2.84
CA ALA A 121 7.92 15.40 3.75
C ALA A 121 8.11 14.93 5.20
N LEU A 122 8.33 13.63 5.42
CA LEU A 122 8.60 13.07 6.74
C LEU A 122 9.91 13.61 7.33
N ARG A 123 10.96 13.76 6.52
CA ARG A 123 12.24 14.35 6.94
C ARG A 123 12.08 15.73 7.55
N ARG A 124 11.14 16.54 7.02
CA ARG A 124 10.84 17.87 7.59
C ARG A 124 10.20 17.80 8.97
N ALA A 125 9.40 16.76 9.23
CA ALA A 125 8.68 16.58 10.48
C ALA A 125 9.50 15.88 11.57
N THR A 126 10.31 14.87 11.18
CA THR A 126 11.03 13.97 12.11
C THR A 126 12.54 14.22 12.19
N GLY A 127 13.06 15.09 11.32
CA GLY A 127 14.49 15.40 11.25
C GLY A 127 15.27 14.61 10.20
N PRO A 128 16.54 14.97 9.96
CA PRO A 128 17.34 14.44 8.86
C PRO A 128 17.63 12.94 9.00
N VAL A 129 17.91 12.47 10.23
CA VAL A 129 18.31 11.08 10.48
C VAL A 129 17.25 10.09 10.03
N VAL A 130 15.98 10.34 10.40
CA VAL A 130 14.86 9.47 10.01
C VAL A 130 14.62 9.52 8.50
N GLY A 131 14.67 10.71 7.90
CA GLY A 131 14.51 10.87 6.46
C GLY A 131 15.59 10.13 5.66
N ASP A 132 16.84 10.27 6.05
CA ASP A 132 17.96 9.63 5.38
C ASP A 132 17.92 8.10 5.55
N ALA A 133 17.54 7.61 6.73
CA ALA A 133 17.31 6.18 6.97
C ALA A 133 16.22 5.61 6.07
N LEU A 134 15.10 6.33 5.89
CA LEU A 134 14.02 5.92 4.99
C LEU A 134 14.47 5.87 3.53
N PHE A 135 15.25 6.86 3.07
CA PHE A 135 15.82 6.85 1.72
C PHE A 135 16.78 5.69 1.49
N LEU A 136 17.66 5.40 2.46
CA LEU A 136 18.56 4.27 2.40
C LEU A 136 17.79 2.94 2.37
N THR A 137 16.77 2.80 3.22
CA THR A 137 15.91 1.62 3.25
C THR A 137 15.18 1.41 1.91
N TYR A 138 14.63 2.47 1.35
CA TYR A 138 13.98 2.44 0.04
C TYR A 138 14.95 1.98 -1.06
N ARG A 139 16.12 2.60 -1.14
CA ARG A 139 17.15 2.22 -2.11
C ARG A 139 17.58 0.77 -1.95
N SER A 140 17.85 0.34 -0.72
CA SER A 140 18.25 -1.05 -0.43
C SER A 140 17.16 -2.06 -0.81
N LEU A 141 15.89 -1.72 -0.57
CA LEU A 141 14.76 -2.58 -0.93
C LEU A 141 14.71 -2.82 -2.45
N PHE A 142 14.86 -1.78 -3.28
CA PHE A 142 14.84 -1.96 -4.73
C PHE A 142 16.06 -2.72 -5.25
N LEU A 143 17.24 -2.49 -4.66
CA LEU A 143 18.44 -3.27 -4.99
C LEU A 143 18.23 -4.75 -4.64
N LEU A 144 17.66 -5.06 -3.48
CA LEU A 144 17.35 -6.44 -3.08
C LEU A 144 16.31 -7.09 -4.00
N LEU A 145 15.27 -6.35 -4.41
CA LEU A 145 14.27 -6.85 -5.35
C LEU A 145 14.87 -7.19 -6.71
N ASP A 146 15.78 -6.35 -7.22
CA ASP A 146 16.47 -6.57 -8.48
C ASP A 146 17.40 -7.79 -8.40
N LEU A 147 18.24 -7.87 -7.36
CA LEU A 147 19.09 -9.03 -7.08
C LEU A 147 18.27 -10.32 -6.94
N PHE A 148 17.14 -10.26 -6.24
CA PHE A 148 16.24 -11.41 -6.11
C PHE A 148 15.63 -11.81 -7.45
N GLY A 149 15.26 -10.85 -8.30
CA GLY A 149 14.80 -11.10 -9.66
C GLY A 149 15.85 -11.81 -10.52
N HIS A 150 17.09 -11.36 -10.46
CA HIS A 150 18.23 -11.98 -11.14
C HIS A 150 18.49 -13.39 -10.62
N LEU A 151 18.46 -13.61 -9.29
CA LEU A 151 18.59 -14.92 -8.66
C LEU A 151 17.52 -15.90 -9.14
N LEU A 152 16.24 -15.48 -9.13
CA LEU A 152 15.14 -16.31 -9.62
C LEU A 152 15.31 -16.70 -11.08
N THR A 153 15.75 -15.77 -11.91
CA THR A 153 16.01 -15.99 -13.32
C THR A 153 17.16 -16.98 -13.51
N ALA A 154 18.26 -16.79 -12.81
CA ALA A 154 19.41 -17.69 -12.85
C ALA A 154 19.06 -19.12 -12.40
N LEU A 155 18.26 -19.24 -11.31
CA LEU A 155 17.79 -20.54 -10.83
C LEU A 155 16.84 -21.23 -11.83
N ARG A 156 15.98 -20.47 -12.50
CA ARG A 156 15.11 -21.02 -13.57
C ARG A 156 15.92 -21.55 -14.74
N LEU A 157 16.89 -20.77 -15.22
CA LEU A 157 17.77 -21.16 -16.34
C LEU A 157 18.62 -22.40 -16.01
N ARG A 158 19.06 -22.54 -14.76
CA ARG A 158 19.82 -23.71 -14.28
C ARG A 158 18.94 -24.92 -13.92
N GLY A 159 17.62 -24.86 -14.15
CA GLY A 159 16.69 -25.94 -13.81
C GLY A 159 16.53 -26.17 -12.30
N GLY A 160 16.95 -25.20 -11.48
CA GLY A 160 16.87 -25.24 -10.02
C GLY A 160 15.45 -25.06 -9.47
N LEU A 161 14.51 -24.55 -10.27
CA LEU A 161 13.09 -24.41 -9.92
C LEU A 161 12.28 -25.40 -10.76
N ARG A 162 11.89 -26.53 -10.17
CA ARG A 162 11.08 -27.57 -10.84
C ARG A 162 9.65 -27.53 -10.36
N PRO A 163 8.64 -27.62 -11.26
CA PRO A 163 7.24 -27.74 -10.85
C PRO A 163 7.04 -28.97 -9.95
N ARG A 164 6.27 -28.82 -8.89
CA ARG A 164 5.94 -29.86 -7.88
C ARG A 164 7.06 -30.36 -6.95
N ARG A 165 8.27 -29.78 -6.96
CA ARG A 165 9.36 -30.13 -6.02
C ARG A 165 9.64 -29.00 -5.04
N TYR A 166 8.69 -28.71 -4.14
CA TYR A 166 8.74 -27.56 -3.23
C TYR A 166 9.96 -27.57 -2.31
N ALA A 167 10.30 -28.71 -1.71
CA ALA A 167 11.45 -28.84 -0.80
C ALA A 167 12.80 -28.59 -1.51
N SER A 168 12.99 -29.14 -2.71
CA SER A 168 14.18 -28.90 -3.52
C SER A 168 14.30 -27.44 -3.96
N ASN A 169 13.17 -26.84 -4.37
CA ASN A 169 13.12 -25.43 -4.78
C ASN A 169 13.45 -24.51 -3.59
N ALA A 170 12.90 -24.79 -2.39
CA ALA A 170 13.19 -24.03 -1.18
C ALA A 170 14.67 -24.12 -0.80
N ARG A 171 15.28 -25.31 -0.89
CA ARG A 171 16.72 -25.51 -0.64
C ARG A 171 17.59 -24.73 -1.63
N ASN A 172 17.25 -24.76 -2.93
CA ASN A 172 17.99 -24.05 -3.96
C ASN A 172 17.89 -22.52 -3.80
N LEU A 173 16.71 -22.03 -3.40
CA LEU A 173 16.50 -20.62 -3.05
C LEU A 173 17.31 -20.21 -1.82
N ALA A 174 17.29 -21.04 -0.76
CA ALA A 174 18.03 -20.78 0.47
C ALA A 174 19.55 -20.72 0.23
N LEU A 175 20.09 -21.63 -0.58
CA LEU A 175 21.50 -21.61 -0.97
C LEU A 175 21.83 -20.36 -1.81
N GLY A 176 20.99 -20.01 -2.76
CA GLY A 176 21.17 -18.80 -3.56
C GLY A 176 21.14 -17.52 -2.74
N LEU A 177 20.21 -17.41 -1.78
CA LEU A 177 20.16 -16.27 -0.84
C LEU A 177 21.38 -16.23 0.07
N GLY A 178 21.87 -17.40 0.52
CA GLY A 178 23.09 -17.49 1.32
C GLY A 178 24.31 -16.93 0.57
N PHE A 179 24.47 -17.24 -0.71
CA PHE A 179 25.52 -16.65 -1.54
C PHE A 179 25.39 -15.14 -1.69
N LEU A 180 24.18 -14.61 -1.91
CA LEU A 180 23.97 -13.16 -2.00
C LEU A 180 24.30 -12.43 -0.71
N LEU A 181 24.06 -13.03 0.47
CA LEU A 181 24.40 -12.45 1.77
C LEU A 181 25.90 -12.46 2.06
N ILE A 182 26.68 -13.34 1.42
CA ILE A 182 28.13 -13.40 1.58
C ILE A 182 28.83 -12.37 0.67
N GLU A 183 28.22 -12.05 -0.49
CA GLU A 183 28.77 -11.05 -1.43
C GLU A 183 28.35 -9.61 -1.12
N ALA A 184 27.30 -9.39 -0.29
CA ALA A 184 26.82 -8.06 0.10
C ALA A 184 27.64 -7.47 1.26
#